data_1606b75d5a00449bf1cd173c570670a9
#
_entry.id   1606b75d5a00449bf1cd173c570670a9
#
_cell.length_a   1.000
_cell.length_b   1.000
_cell.length_c   1.000
_cell.angle_alpha   90.00
_cell.angle_beta   90.00
_cell.angle_gamma   90.00
#
_symmetry.space_group_name_H-M   'P 1'
#
loop_
_entity.id
_entity.type
_entity.pdbx_description
1 polymer ?
#
loop_
_entity_poly.entity_id
_entity_poly.type
_entity_poly.pdbx_seq_one_letter_code
_entity_poly.pdbx_strand_id
1 'polypeptide(L)'
;GSDFDPKGKSDGEVMRFCQSFMMELWRHIGANCDVPAGDIGVGGREIGYMFGMYKKLKNQFEGILTGKGLSYGGSLIRPEATGYGLVYFAREMLAAQGKSFEGAEVSVSGSGNVAQFATEKVLDLGGKVVTMSDSGGFVHDPAGIDREKLTWIMDLKNSRRGRISEYAEHFSSATYTAS
;
A
#
# COMPACT_ATOMS: atom_id res chain seq x y z
N GLY A 1 -0.67 3.51 18.09
CA GLY A 1 -1.99 3.32 17.50
C GLY A 1 -3.03 4.26 18.08
N SER A 2 -4.18 4.35 17.47
CA SER A 2 -5.32 5.12 17.93
C SER A 2 -6.61 4.41 17.51
N ASP A 3 -7.74 4.88 18.03
CA ASP A 3 -9.08 4.46 17.65
C ASP A 3 -9.65 5.24 16.44
N PHE A 4 -8.83 6.08 15.82
CA PHE A 4 -9.23 6.84 14.63
C PHE A 4 -9.37 5.91 13.41
N ASP A 5 -10.60 5.81 12.89
CA ASP A 5 -10.85 5.11 11.63
C ASP A 5 -10.82 6.11 10.45
N PRO A 6 -9.85 6.01 9.54
CA PRO A 6 -9.74 6.90 8.37
C PRO A 6 -10.73 6.57 7.26
N LYS A 7 -11.48 5.46 7.34
CA LYS A 7 -12.42 5.05 6.29
C LYS A 7 -13.54 6.08 6.14
N GLY A 8 -13.77 6.53 4.91
CA GLY A 8 -14.79 7.54 4.61
C GLY A 8 -14.46 8.94 5.07
N LYS A 9 -13.28 9.18 5.65
CA LYS A 9 -12.82 10.52 6.04
C LYS A 9 -12.20 11.27 4.86
N SER A 10 -12.47 12.56 4.82
CA SER A 10 -11.83 13.48 3.86
C SER A 10 -10.34 13.67 4.18
N ASP A 11 -9.58 14.13 3.20
CA ASP A 11 -8.17 14.49 3.39
C ASP A 11 -7.97 15.53 4.49
N GLY A 12 -8.91 16.49 4.61
CA GLY A 12 -8.88 17.51 5.65
C GLY A 12 -9.08 16.93 7.05
N GLU A 13 -9.92 15.90 7.22
CA GLU A 13 -10.11 15.21 8.49
C GLU A 13 -8.87 14.41 8.88
N VAL A 14 -8.30 13.65 7.92
CA VAL A 14 -7.05 12.90 8.13
C VAL A 14 -5.90 13.85 8.45
N MET A 15 -5.80 14.98 7.75
CA MET A 15 -4.79 16.01 8.03
C MET A 15 -4.90 16.54 9.45
N ARG A 16 -6.09 16.90 9.90
CA ARG A 16 -6.32 17.39 11.28
C ARG A 16 -5.95 16.35 12.33
N PHE A 17 -6.29 15.08 12.07
CA PHE A 17 -5.86 13.98 12.95
C PHE A 17 -4.33 13.88 13.01
N CYS A 18 -3.64 13.84 11.87
CA CYS A 18 -2.17 13.77 11.81
C CYS A 18 -1.51 14.96 12.51
N GLN A 19 -2.08 16.14 12.36
CA GLN A 19 -1.59 17.36 13.03
C GLN A 19 -1.79 17.28 14.55
N SER A 20 -2.96 16.85 15.01
CA SER A 20 -3.25 16.66 16.44
C SER A 20 -2.35 15.60 17.06
N PHE A 21 -2.17 14.47 16.39
CA PHE A 21 -1.26 13.39 16.81
C PHE A 21 0.18 13.91 16.95
N MET A 22 0.64 14.70 15.98
CA MET A 22 2.00 15.25 16.01
C MET A 22 2.19 16.29 17.11
N MET A 23 1.14 17.02 17.52
CA MET A 23 1.21 17.97 18.65
C MET A 23 1.62 17.30 19.97
N GLU A 24 1.32 16.03 20.14
CA GLU A 24 1.76 15.25 21.28
C GLU A 24 3.09 14.52 21.04
N LEU A 25 3.25 13.93 19.85
CA LEU A 25 4.39 13.08 19.53
C LEU A 25 5.71 13.84 19.37
N TRP A 26 5.71 15.07 18.86
CA TRP A 26 6.91 15.79 18.45
C TRP A 26 8.00 15.91 19.50
N ARG A 27 7.63 15.90 20.79
CA ARG A 27 8.56 15.99 21.92
C ARG A 27 9.40 14.74 22.12
N HIS A 28 8.94 13.62 21.60
CA HIS A 28 9.51 12.28 21.81
C HIS A 28 10.30 11.77 20.62
N ILE A 29 10.31 12.49 19.51
CA ILE A 29 10.94 12.09 18.26
C ILE A 29 11.95 13.14 17.78
N GLY A 30 12.88 12.73 16.94
CA GLY A 30 13.90 13.61 16.38
C GLY A 30 14.83 12.86 15.46
N ALA A 31 15.66 13.61 14.69
CA ALA A 31 16.59 13.03 13.71
C ALA A 31 17.60 12.03 14.31
N ASN A 32 17.93 12.23 15.59
CA ASN A 32 18.88 11.38 16.33
C ASN A 32 18.24 10.67 17.53
N CYS A 33 16.93 10.53 17.52
CA CYS A 33 16.15 9.83 18.53
C CYS A 33 15.29 8.79 17.83
N ASP A 34 13.96 8.87 17.94
CA ASP A 34 13.06 8.00 17.21
C ASP A 34 12.64 8.63 15.87
N VAL A 35 12.84 7.90 14.78
CA VAL A 35 12.45 8.31 13.43
C VAL A 35 11.28 7.47 12.95
N PRO A 36 10.03 7.92 13.10
CA PRO A 36 8.87 7.17 12.66
C PRO A 36 8.83 6.97 11.14
N ALA A 37 8.16 5.91 10.73
CA ALA A 37 8.02 5.51 9.33
C ALA A 37 6.56 5.30 8.95
N GLY A 38 6.28 5.22 7.64
CA GLY A 38 5.00 4.76 7.14
C GLY A 38 4.80 3.26 7.40
N ASP A 39 3.55 2.86 7.56
CA ASP A 39 3.12 1.49 7.75
C ASP A 39 1.67 1.34 7.23
N ILE A 40 0.96 0.27 7.60
CA ILE A 40 -0.44 0.05 7.19
C ILE A 40 -1.28 1.31 7.45
N GLY A 41 -1.89 1.84 6.38
CA GLY A 41 -2.73 3.04 6.44
C GLY A 41 -1.97 4.37 6.58
N VAL A 42 -0.64 4.37 6.65
CA VAL A 42 0.19 5.57 6.78
C VAL A 42 1.14 5.65 5.58
N GLY A 43 0.76 6.41 4.58
CA GLY A 43 1.54 6.64 3.36
C GLY A 43 2.13 8.04 3.28
N GLY A 44 2.58 8.40 2.08
CA GLY A 44 3.22 9.71 1.83
C GLY A 44 2.34 10.91 2.18
N ARG A 45 1.00 10.77 2.10
CA ARG A 45 0.03 11.80 2.50
C ARG A 45 0.11 12.09 4.00
N GLU A 46 -0.01 11.06 4.81
CA GLU A 46 0.02 11.15 6.27
C GLU A 46 1.40 11.63 6.76
N ILE A 47 2.46 11.08 6.19
CA ILE A 47 3.83 11.52 6.45
C ILE A 47 4.01 13.01 6.14
N GLY A 48 3.45 13.48 5.02
CA GLY A 48 3.49 14.91 4.66
C GLY A 48 2.78 15.80 5.68
N TYR A 49 1.59 15.40 6.14
CA TYR A 49 0.85 16.14 7.16
C TYR A 49 1.58 16.18 8.50
N MET A 50 2.16 15.06 8.92
CA MET A 50 2.92 14.97 10.16
C MET A 50 4.23 15.78 10.08
N PHE A 51 4.95 15.70 8.96
CA PHE A 51 6.18 16.48 8.76
C PHE A 51 5.92 17.98 8.79
N GLY A 52 4.87 18.44 8.10
CA GLY A 52 4.49 19.85 8.09
C GLY A 52 4.18 20.38 9.50
N MET A 53 3.49 19.59 10.33
CA MET A 53 3.19 19.98 11.70
C MET A 53 4.44 19.93 12.59
N TYR A 54 5.29 18.90 12.47
CA TYR A 54 6.56 18.83 13.18
C TYR A 54 7.44 20.05 12.90
N LYS A 55 7.60 20.39 11.61
CA LYS A 55 8.36 21.57 11.18
C LYS A 55 7.80 22.87 11.79
N LYS A 56 6.47 22.99 11.83
CA LYS A 56 5.80 24.15 12.42
C LYS A 56 6.07 24.27 13.93
N LEU A 57 6.03 23.16 14.66
CA LEU A 57 6.21 23.13 16.12
C LEU A 57 7.68 23.35 16.52
N LYS A 58 8.59 22.69 15.82
CA LYS A 58 10.03 22.71 16.16
C LYS A 58 10.80 23.84 15.47
N ASN A 59 10.24 24.42 14.42
CA ASN A 59 10.88 25.43 13.57
C ASN A 59 12.24 24.93 12.99
N GLN A 60 12.32 23.63 12.67
CA GLN A 60 13.51 22.99 12.11
C GLN A 60 13.15 22.14 10.91
N PHE A 61 14.05 22.15 9.91
CA PHE A 61 13.99 21.25 8.77
C PHE A 61 15.06 20.17 8.97
N GLU A 62 14.66 19.05 9.55
CA GLU A 62 15.58 17.97 9.90
C GLU A 62 15.11 16.59 9.43
N GLY A 63 16.00 15.59 9.52
CA GLY A 63 15.79 14.23 9.07
C GLY A 63 14.86 13.42 9.97
N ILE A 64 13.64 13.89 10.16
CA ILE A 64 12.59 13.20 10.88
C ILE A 64 11.60 12.57 9.90
N LEU A 65 10.99 11.43 10.28
CA LEU A 65 10.07 10.64 9.46
C LEU A 65 10.69 10.08 8.17
N THR A 66 10.47 8.83 7.87
CA THR A 66 10.76 8.24 6.56
C THR A 66 9.53 8.32 5.64
N GLY A 67 9.74 8.14 4.33
CA GLY A 67 8.63 8.22 3.36
C GLY A 67 8.17 9.63 3.00
N LYS A 68 9.00 10.64 3.29
CA LYS A 68 8.75 12.03 2.88
C LYS A 68 8.83 12.20 1.36
N GLY A 69 8.08 13.18 0.83
CA GLY A 69 8.24 13.62 -0.55
C GLY A 69 9.60 14.29 -0.81
N LEU A 70 10.05 14.28 -2.06
CA LEU A 70 11.34 14.84 -2.48
C LEU A 70 11.49 16.31 -2.11
N SER A 71 10.40 17.08 -2.24
CA SER A 71 10.39 18.54 -1.98
C SER A 71 10.61 18.93 -0.51
N TYR A 72 10.51 17.96 0.41
CA TYR A 72 10.72 18.21 1.85
C TYR A 72 11.61 17.15 2.51
N GLY A 73 12.69 16.81 1.83
CA GLY A 73 13.80 16.05 2.40
C GLY A 73 13.67 14.54 2.29
N GLY A 74 12.78 14.03 1.44
CA GLY A 74 12.65 12.60 1.16
C GLY A 74 13.67 12.09 0.16
N SER A 75 13.87 10.80 0.14
CA SER A 75 14.65 10.08 -0.87
C SER A 75 13.75 9.60 -2.01
N LEU A 76 14.36 9.24 -3.15
CA LEU A 76 13.65 8.53 -4.20
C LEU A 76 13.09 7.22 -3.65
N ILE A 77 11.80 7.00 -3.88
CA ILE A 77 11.11 5.78 -3.50
C ILE A 77 11.10 4.79 -4.67
N ARG A 78 11.14 3.51 -4.36
CA ARG A 78 10.85 2.42 -5.29
C ARG A 78 9.58 1.72 -4.80
N PRO A 79 8.39 2.15 -5.27
CA PRO A 79 7.12 1.63 -4.77
C PRO A 79 6.97 0.12 -4.99
N GLU A 80 7.61 -0.42 -6.03
CA GLU A 80 7.61 -1.84 -6.39
C GLU A 80 8.48 -2.73 -5.49
N ALA A 81 9.42 -2.16 -4.73
CA ALA A 81 10.51 -2.93 -4.13
C ALA A 81 10.03 -4.06 -3.21
N THR A 82 9.05 -3.80 -2.36
CA THR A 82 8.55 -4.81 -1.40
C THR A 82 7.77 -5.91 -2.12
N GLY A 83 6.87 -5.55 -3.03
CA GLY A 83 6.09 -6.52 -3.81
C GLY A 83 6.98 -7.39 -4.70
N TYR A 84 7.92 -6.78 -5.39
CA TYR A 84 8.88 -7.52 -6.23
C TYR A 84 9.80 -8.42 -5.41
N GLY A 85 10.32 -7.92 -4.28
CA GLY A 85 11.18 -8.71 -3.38
C GLY A 85 10.48 -9.94 -2.84
N LEU A 86 9.21 -9.81 -2.45
CA LEU A 86 8.35 -10.93 -2.05
C LEU A 86 8.29 -12.00 -3.16
N VAL A 87 8.00 -11.60 -4.39
CA VAL A 87 7.84 -12.54 -5.50
C VAL A 87 9.17 -13.15 -5.92
N TYR A 88 10.27 -12.40 -5.88
CA TYR A 88 11.60 -12.97 -6.13
C TYR A 88 11.97 -14.03 -5.08
N PHE A 89 11.68 -13.77 -3.81
CA PHE A 89 11.91 -14.77 -2.76
C PHE A 89 11.04 -16.02 -2.97
N ALA A 90 9.76 -15.83 -3.29
CA ALA A 90 8.85 -16.94 -3.59
C ALA A 90 9.32 -17.74 -4.82
N ARG A 91 9.88 -17.08 -5.84
CA ARG A 91 10.48 -17.74 -7.01
C ARG A 91 11.62 -18.69 -6.60
N GLU A 92 12.51 -18.25 -5.72
CA GLU A 92 13.61 -19.09 -5.24
C GLU A 92 13.09 -20.27 -4.40
N MET A 93 12.03 -20.05 -3.61
CA MET A 93 11.37 -21.14 -2.86
C MET A 93 10.74 -22.18 -3.81
N LEU A 94 10.09 -21.74 -4.87
CA LEU A 94 9.51 -22.63 -5.89
C LEU A 94 10.61 -23.37 -6.63
N ALA A 95 11.69 -22.69 -7.04
CA ALA A 95 12.82 -23.29 -7.75
C ALA A 95 13.48 -24.40 -6.91
N ALA A 96 13.60 -24.24 -5.60
CA ALA A 96 14.11 -25.27 -4.69
C ALA A 96 13.24 -26.55 -4.68
N GLN A 97 11.98 -26.45 -5.15
CA GLN A 97 11.05 -27.57 -5.29
C GLN A 97 10.89 -28.02 -6.77
N GLY A 98 11.70 -27.51 -7.69
CA GLY A 98 11.59 -27.78 -9.12
C GLY A 98 10.31 -27.17 -9.76
N LYS A 99 9.74 -26.12 -9.16
CA LYS A 99 8.53 -25.42 -9.61
C LYS A 99 8.86 -24.00 -10.07
N SER A 100 7.93 -23.37 -10.77
CA SER A 100 8.03 -21.98 -11.21
C SER A 100 6.66 -21.28 -11.12
N PHE A 101 6.64 -19.98 -11.38
CA PHE A 101 5.38 -19.25 -11.56
C PHE A 101 4.72 -19.50 -12.93
N GLU A 102 5.46 -19.97 -13.91
CA GLU A 102 4.93 -20.19 -15.27
C GLU A 102 3.70 -21.09 -15.24
N GLY A 103 2.55 -20.57 -15.68
CA GLY A 103 1.26 -21.24 -15.68
C GLY A 103 0.64 -21.49 -14.29
N ALA A 104 1.26 -21.04 -13.21
CA ALA A 104 0.73 -21.22 -11.87
C ALA A 104 -0.45 -20.27 -11.60
N GLU A 105 -1.50 -20.77 -10.95
CA GLU A 105 -2.52 -19.91 -10.32
C GLU A 105 -2.04 -19.42 -8.97
N VAL A 106 -2.16 -18.12 -8.75
CA VAL A 106 -1.63 -17.45 -7.55
C VAL A 106 -2.73 -16.66 -6.85
N SER A 107 -2.87 -16.90 -5.56
CA SER A 107 -3.71 -16.10 -4.69
C SER A 107 -2.87 -15.00 -4.03
N VAL A 108 -3.32 -13.75 -4.14
CA VAL A 108 -2.72 -12.60 -3.48
C VAL A 108 -3.68 -12.07 -2.43
N SER A 109 -3.20 -11.93 -1.19
CA SER A 109 -3.92 -11.27 -0.11
C SER A 109 -3.60 -9.77 -0.09
N GLY A 110 -4.63 -8.93 0.09
CA GLY A 110 -4.51 -7.49 0.02
C GLY A 110 -4.81 -6.91 -1.37
N SER A 111 -4.85 -5.59 -1.46
CA SER A 111 -4.99 -4.82 -2.71
C SER A 111 -4.25 -3.47 -2.63
N GLY A 112 -3.41 -3.30 -1.62
CA GLY A 112 -2.55 -2.13 -1.45
C GLY A 112 -1.25 -2.23 -2.26
N ASN A 113 -0.31 -1.34 -1.98
CA ASN A 113 0.94 -1.21 -2.74
C ASN A 113 1.68 -2.54 -2.93
N VAL A 114 1.92 -3.29 -1.86
CA VAL A 114 2.66 -4.57 -1.94
C VAL A 114 1.94 -5.59 -2.80
N ALA A 115 0.62 -5.74 -2.62
CA ALA A 115 -0.19 -6.68 -3.38
C ALA A 115 -0.24 -6.31 -4.88
N GLN A 116 -0.34 -5.01 -5.21
CA GLN A 116 -0.35 -4.53 -6.59
C GLN A 116 0.96 -4.89 -7.31
N PHE A 117 2.11 -4.57 -6.71
CA PHE A 117 3.41 -4.88 -7.32
C PHE A 117 3.78 -6.36 -7.24
N ALA A 118 3.32 -7.10 -6.23
CA ALA A 118 3.45 -8.55 -6.24
C ALA A 118 2.67 -9.16 -7.40
N THR A 119 1.42 -8.72 -7.63
CA THR A 119 0.62 -9.16 -8.79
C THR A 119 1.33 -8.84 -10.09
N GLU A 120 1.82 -7.61 -10.27
CA GLU A 120 2.56 -7.23 -11.47
C GLU A 120 3.75 -8.16 -11.74
N LYS A 121 4.53 -8.47 -10.70
CA LYS A 121 5.71 -9.33 -10.85
C LYS A 121 5.35 -10.80 -11.07
N VAL A 122 4.27 -11.30 -10.50
CA VAL A 122 3.76 -12.65 -10.81
C VAL A 122 3.37 -12.76 -12.28
N LEU A 123 2.68 -11.74 -12.83
CA LEU A 123 2.34 -11.68 -14.24
C LEU A 123 3.58 -11.67 -15.14
N ASP A 124 4.62 -10.91 -14.76
CA ASP A 124 5.91 -10.90 -15.48
C ASP A 124 6.57 -12.28 -15.53
N LEU A 125 6.36 -13.10 -14.53
CA LEU A 125 6.93 -14.45 -14.43
C LEU A 125 6.00 -15.54 -14.97
N GLY A 126 4.94 -15.18 -15.71
CA GLY A 126 4.03 -16.10 -16.36
C GLY A 126 2.98 -16.72 -15.47
N GLY A 127 2.82 -16.25 -14.23
CA GLY A 127 1.76 -16.68 -13.32
C GLY A 127 0.44 -15.97 -13.57
N LYS A 128 -0.67 -16.57 -13.13
CA LYS A 128 -2.02 -16.03 -13.20
C LYS A 128 -2.52 -15.70 -11.80
N VAL A 129 -2.69 -14.42 -11.47
CA VAL A 129 -3.27 -13.99 -10.20
C VAL A 129 -4.79 -14.05 -10.29
N VAL A 130 -5.43 -14.76 -9.37
CA VAL A 130 -6.88 -14.98 -9.38
C VAL A 130 -7.62 -14.36 -8.20
N THR A 131 -6.91 -13.86 -7.19
CA THR A 131 -7.56 -13.21 -6.03
C THR A 131 -6.86 -11.93 -5.62
N MET A 132 -7.63 -10.98 -5.10
CA MET A 132 -7.17 -9.87 -4.28
C MET A 132 -8.18 -9.59 -3.17
N SER A 133 -7.75 -8.94 -2.08
CA SER A 133 -8.61 -8.70 -0.92
C SER A 133 -8.40 -7.33 -0.30
N ASP A 134 -9.37 -6.93 0.52
CA ASP A 134 -9.21 -5.87 1.51
C ASP A 134 -9.94 -6.24 2.81
N SER A 135 -10.02 -5.31 3.76
CA SER A 135 -10.67 -5.59 5.06
C SER A 135 -12.19 -5.84 5.00
N GLY A 136 -12.82 -5.72 3.83
CA GLY A 136 -14.24 -6.01 3.63
C GLY A 136 -14.50 -7.37 3.02
N GLY A 137 -13.48 -8.00 2.41
CA GLY A 137 -13.62 -9.28 1.73
C GLY A 137 -12.60 -9.47 0.62
N PHE A 138 -12.86 -10.40 -0.27
CA PHE A 138 -11.98 -10.70 -1.40
C PHE A 138 -12.74 -10.87 -2.72
N VAL A 139 -12.05 -10.62 -3.81
CA VAL A 139 -12.50 -10.98 -5.16
C VAL A 139 -11.80 -12.25 -5.63
N HIS A 140 -12.53 -13.08 -6.34
CA HIS A 140 -12.00 -14.22 -7.08
C HIS A 140 -12.37 -14.06 -8.54
N ASP A 141 -11.37 -13.99 -9.40
CA ASP A 141 -11.50 -13.89 -10.84
C ASP A 141 -10.84 -15.09 -11.53
N PRO A 142 -11.57 -16.13 -11.89
CA PRO A 142 -10.99 -17.32 -12.55
C PRO A 142 -10.35 -17.01 -13.91
N ALA A 143 -10.76 -15.93 -14.58
CA ALA A 143 -10.14 -15.50 -15.83
C ALA A 143 -8.73 -14.92 -15.61
N GLY A 144 -8.42 -14.54 -14.38
CA GLY A 144 -7.17 -13.90 -13.96
C GLY A 144 -7.26 -12.39 -13.97
N ILE A 145 -6.48 -11.79 -13.08
CA ILE A 145 -6.25 -10.35 -13.00
C ILE A 145 -5.04 -10.06 -13.89
N ASP A 146 -5.30 -9.65 -15.12
CA ASP A 146 -4.28 -9.24 -16.09
C ASP A 146 -3.79 -7.80 -15.85
N ARG A 147 -2.96 -7.26 -16.75
CA ARG A 147 -2.40 -5.91 -16.60
C ARG A 147 -3.45 -4.80 -16.70
N GLU A 148 -4.48 -4.97 -17.52
CA GLU A 148 -5.57 -4.00 -17.65
C GLU A 148 -6.39 -3.96 -16.35
N LYS A 149 -6.79 -5.10 -15.85
CA LYS A 149 -7.50 -5.25 -14.58
C LYS A 149 -6.67 -4.76 -13.39
N LEU A 150 -5.36 -5.05 -13.39
CA LEU A 150 -4.44 -4.54 -12.36
C LEU A 150 -4.36 -3.01 -12.40
N THR A 151 -4.26 -2.41 -13.58
CA THR A 151 -4.26 -0.94 -13.74
C THR A 151 -5.54 -0.32 -13.19
N TRP A 152 -6.68 -0.94 -13.47
CA TRP A 152 -7.97 -0.52 -12.92
C TRP A 152 -8.01 -0.61 -11.38
N ILE A 153 -7.46 -1.70 -10.79
CA ILE A 153 -7.35 -1.85 -9.34
C ILE A 153 -6.42 -0.77 -8.75
N MET A 154 -5.31 -0.47 -9.41
CA MET A 154 -4.39 0.58 -8.96
C MET A 154 -5.07 1.94 -8.94
N ASP A 155 -5.85 2.28 -9.96
CA ASP A 155 -6.65 3.51 -9.97
C ASP A 155 -7.71 3.50 -8.85
N LEU A 156 -8.46 2.40 -8.72
CA LEU A 156 -9.45 2.24 -7.65
C LEU A 156 -8.86 2.50 -6.26
N LYS A 157 -7.71 1.88 -5.98
CA LYS A 157 -7.11 1.94 -4.63
C LYS A 157 -6.32 3.21 -4.36
N ASN A 158 -5.56 3.68 -5.34
CA ASN A 158 -4.58 4.76 -5.15
C ASN A 158 -5.21 6.14 -5.41
N SER A 159 -6.13 6.25 -6.39
CA SER A 159 -6.77 7.52 -6.77
C SER A 159 -8.15 7.66 -6.12
N ARG A 160 -9.03 6.71 -6.38
CA ARG A 160 -10.44 6.75 -5.92
C ARG A 160 -10.62 6.32 -4.47
N ARG A 161 -9.66 5.56 -3.90
CA ARG A 161 -9.70 4.99 -2.54
C ARG A 161 -10.92 4.10 -2.30
N GLY A 162 -11.39 3.44 -3.35
CA GLY A 162 -12.53 2.55 -3.34
C GLY A 162 -12.25 1.19 -2.70
N ARG A 163 -13.27 0.35 -2.68
CA ARG A 163 -13.23 -1.00 -2.11
C ARG A 163 -13.05 -2.04 -3.20
N ILE A 164 -12.39 -3.18 -2.86
CA ILE A 164 -12.15 -4.24 -3.85
C ILE A 164 -13.46 -4.88 -4.35
N SER A 165 -14.56 -4.76 -3.62
CA SER A 165 -15.89 -5.19 -4.06
C SER A 165 -16.32 -4.58 -5.39
N GLU A 166 -15.93 -3.32 -5.66
CA GLU A 166 -16.23 -2.62 -6.91
C GLU A 166 -15.62 -3.30 -8.15
N TYR A 167 -14.54 -4.08 -7.95
CA TYR A 167 -13.96 -4.88 -9.03
C TYR A 167 -14.95 -5.90 -9.60
N ALA A 168 -15.68 -6.62 -8.74
CA ALA A 168 -16.66 -7.60 -9.19
C ALA A 168 -17.93 -6.96 -9.78
N GLU A 169 -18.21 -5.70 -9.45
CA GLU A 169 -19.27 -4.91 -10.10
C GLU A 169 -18.87 -4.49 -11.52
N HIS A 170 -17.57 -4.25 -11.73
CA HIS A 170 -17.03 -3.80 -13.02
C HIS A 170 -16.67 -4.96 -13.96
N PHE A 171 -16.08 -6.03 -13.45
CA PHE A 171 -15.65 -7.20 -14.23
C PHE A 171 -16.55 -8.40 -13.96
N SER A 172 -17.38 -8.76 -14.93
CA SER A 172 -18.36 -9.86 -14.82
C SER A 172 -17.73 -11.25 -14.67
N SER A 173 -16.42 -11.41 -14.93
CA SER A 173 -15.67 -12.65 -14.68
C SER A 173 -15.40 -12.92 -13.21
N ALA A 174 -15.52 -11.90 -12.36
CA ALA A 174 -15.17 -11.96 -10.95
C ALA A 174 -16.39 -12.13 -10.04
N THR A 175 -16.14 -12.73 -8.89
CA THR A 175 -17.08 -12.78 -7.77
C THR A 175 -16.48 -12.10 -6.55
N TYR A 176 -17.32 -11.48 -5.73
CA TYR A 176 -16.92 -10.91 -4.45
C TYR A 176 -17.50 -11.72 -3.30
N THR A 177 -16.67 -12.00 -2.29
CA THR A 177 -17.09 -12.64 -1.04
C THR A 177 -16.74 -11.71 0.11
N ALA A 178 -17.74 -11.33 0.91
CA ALA A 178 -17.54 -10.54 2.12
C ALA A 178 -16.83 -11.36 3.21
N SER A 179 -16.03 -10.70 4.05
CA SER A 179 -15.33 -11.32 5.21
C SER A 179 -16.25 -11.47 6.39
#